data_359185caf0bcc413876c3ede8e2468cf
#
_entry.id   359185caf0bcc413876c3ede8e2468cf
#
_cell.length_a   1.000
_cell.length_b   1.000
_cell.length_c   1.000
_cell.angle_alpha   90.00
_cell.angle_beta   90.00
_cell.angle_gamma   90.00
#
_symmetry.space_group_name_H-M   'P 1'
#
loop_
_entity.id
_entity.type
_entity.pdbx_description
1 polymer ?
#
loop_
_entity_poly.entity_id
_entity_poly.type
_entity_poly.pdbx_seq_one_letter_code
_entity_poly.pdbx_strand_id
1 'polypeptide(L)'
;ADPWKIIIKGRQAHGSRPWDSIDPIMVAFQMGNNLQTIVSRKLDLRESPAVISVGSIHGGIRSNIIPDVVEMEGTIRTFDSGIRDKIFFEMRNIAESTAKMAGATVEVFLPYGQSYPVTYNDEDLTKRVLPSLRKIVGEEMVYRSERTTGAEDFSFFSQEVPGFYFFLGVNKPDADPLTTPGNHSPFFYVDDGALPVGVKALSHLTIEYLNGEI
;
A
#
# COMPACT_ATOMS: atom_id res chain seq x y z
N ALA A 1 3.23 -0.31 -3.35
CA ALA A 1 2.92 0.26 -2.03
C ALA A 1 3.94 1.32 -1.69
N ASP A 2 3.49 2.55 -1.50
CA ASP A 2 4.39 3.70 -1.35
C ASP A 2 3.99 4.53 -0.13
N PRO A 3 4.85 4.63 0.89
CA PRO A 3 4.69 5.66 1.91
C PRO A 3 4.98 7.04 1.30
N TRP A 4 4.33 8.07 1.84
CA TRP A 4 4.57 9.45 1.44
C TRP A 4 4.62 10.38 2.65
N LYS A 5 5.33 11.51 2.48
CA LYS A 5 5.41 12.58 3.48
C LYS A 5 5.35 13.95 2.79
N ILE A 6 4.61 14.86 3.39
CA ILE A 6 4.53 16.27 3.00
C ILE A 6 4.79 17.13 4.23
N ILE A 7 5.75 18.04 4.13
CA ILE A 7 6.05 19.02 5.17
C ILE A 7 5.58 20.39 4.67
N ILE A 8 4.64 20.98 5.39
CA ILE A 8 4.07 22.30 5.08
C ILE A 8 4.72 23.31 5.99
N LYS A 9 5.34 24.32 5.41
CA LYS A 9 6.02 25.42 6.13
C LYS A 9 5.25 26.71 5.96
N GLY A 10 4.79 27.24 7.07
CA GLY A 10 4.07 28.50 7.16
C GLY A 10 4.84 29.54 7.96
N ARG A 11 4.11 30.35 8.72
CA ARG A 11 4.68 31.35 9.63
C ARG A 11 3.87 31.42 10.91
N GLN A 12 4.57 31.19 12.03
CA GLN A 12 4.00 31.23 13.38
C GLN A 12 3.43 32.59 13.73
N ALA A 13 2.32 32.60 14.49
CA ALA A 13 1.79 33.80 15.11
C ALA A 13 0.92 33.48 16.33
N HIS A 14 0.57 34.49 17.10
CA HIS A 14 -0.42 34.37 18.18
C HIS A 14 -1.80 34.05 17.59
N GLY A 15 -2.53 33.07 18.16
CA GLY A 15 -3.82 32.62 17.64
C GLY A 15 -4.90 33.70 17.56
N SER A 16 -4.78 34.84 18.31
CA SER A 16 -5.67 35.99 18.17
C SER A 16 -5.28 36.94 17.03
N ARG A 17 -4.19 36.70 16.32
CA ARG A 17 -3.68 37.51 15.22
C ARG A 17 -3.39 36.66 13.97
N PRO A 18 -4.38 35.93 13.43
CA PRO A 18 -4.17 35.01 12.31
C PRO A 18 -3.68 35.74 11.04
N TRP A 19 -3.97 37.02 10.88
CA TRP A 19 -3.48 37.83 9.75
C TRP A 19 -1.95 38.05 9.75
N ASP A 20 -1.28 37.86 10.89
CA ASP A 20 0.18 37.91 11.00
C ASP A 20 0.85 36.58 10.67
N SER A 21 0.05 35.52 10.44
CA SER A 21 0.51 34.14 10.19
C SER A 21 0.47 33.75 8.71
N ILE A 22 1.04 32.58 8.42
CA ILE A 22 0.70 31.69 7.32
C ILE A 22 0.38 30.37 7.97
N ASP A 23 -0.89 30.01 8.08
CA ASP A 23 -1.36 28.89 8.91
C ASP A 23 -1.20 27.55 8.21
N PRO A 24 -0.19 26.73 8.53
CA PRO A 24 0.04 25.44 7.88
C PRO A 24 -0.99 24.38 8.28
N ILE A 25 -1.73 24.56 9.41
CA ILE A 25 -2.80 23.62 9.81
C ILE A 25 -3.96 23.76 8.85
N MET A 26 -4.37 25.00 8.50
CA MET A 26 -5.45 25.20 7.54
C MET A 26 -5.07 24.74 6.13
N VAL A 27 -3.79 24.92 5.77
CA VAL A 27 -3.26 24.36 4.50
C VAL A 27 -3.32 22.83 4.50
N ALA A 28 -2.96 22.17 5.62
CA ALA A 28 -3.02 20.72 5.72
C ALA A 28 -4.44 20.17 5.58
N PHE A 29 -5.44 20.77 6.21
CA PHE A 29 -6.84 20.37 6.06
C PHE A 29 -7.32 20.47 4.61
N GLN A 30 -7.03 21.60 3.95
CA GLN A 30 -7.40 21.77 2.55
C GLN A 30 -6.66 20.81 1.64
N MET A 31 -5.37 20.60 1.87
CA MET A 31 -4.54 19.67 1.12
C MET A 31 -5.05 18.23 1.29
N GLY A 32 -5.34 17.78 2.51
CA GLY A 32 -5.89 16.46 2.78
C GLY A 32 -7.18 16.18 2.00
N ASN A 33 -8.11 17.14 1.96
CA ASN A 33 -9.33 17.06 1.16
C ASN A 33 -9.03 17.00 -0.35
N ASN A 34 -8.13 17.86 -0.84
CA ASN A 34 -7.78 17.91 -2.25
C ASN A 34 -7.08 16.62 -2.72
N LEU A 35 -6.24 16.00 -1.90
CA LEU A 35 -5.58 14.73 -2.23
C LEU A 35 -6.61 13.61 -2.52
N GLN A 36 -7.75 13.59 -1.81
CA GLN A 36 -8.80 12.59 -2.07
C GLN A 36 -9.44 12.76 -3.46
N THR A 37 -9.36 13.95 -4.05
CA THR A 37 -9.89 14.17 -5.40
C THR A 37 -9.08 13.48 -6.49
N ILE A 38 -7.84 13.09 -6.22
CA ILE A 38 -7.04 12.36 -7.20
C ILE A 38 -7.74 11.05 -7.56
N VAL A 39 -8.06 10.22 -6.56
CA VAL A 39 -8.72 8.93 -6.78
C VAL A 39 -10.11 9.14 -7.38
N SER A 40 -10.88 10.07 -6.84
CA SER A 40 -12.29 10.24 -7.23
C SER A 40 -12.52 11.02 -8.54
N ARG A 41 -11.54 11.81 -9.04
CA ARG A 41 -11.72 12.72 -10.17
C ARG A 41 -10.63 12.68 -11.24
N LYS A 42 -9.47 12.07 -10.95
CA LYS A 42 -8.30 12.10 -11.83
C LYS A 42 -7.93 10.73 -12.40
N LEU A 43 -8.36 9.63 -11.74
CA LEU A 43 -8.06 8.26 -12.14
C LEU A 43 -9.27 7.59 -12.78
N ASP A 44 -9.03 6.76 -13.80
CA ASP A 44 -10.02 5.82 -14.30
C ASP A 44 -9.96 4.53 -13.47
N LEU A 45 -10.88 4.39 -12.52
CA LEU A 45 -10.94 3.25 -11.61
C LEU A 45 -11.29 1.92 -12.30
N ARG A 46 -11.69 1.97 -13.58
CA ARG A 46 -11.89 0.74 -14.39
C ARG A 46 -10.56 0.12 -14.80
N GLU A 47 -9.52 0.93 -14.97
CA GLU A 47 -8.17 0.46 -15.32
C GLU A 47 -7.51 -0.25 -14.14
N SER A 48 -7.45 0.41 -13.00
CA SER A 48 -6.90 -0.19 -11.77
C SER A 48 -7.39 0.57 -10.53
N PRO A 49 -7.75 -0.13 -9.46
CA PRO A 49 -8.07 0.52 -8.19
C PRO A 49 -6.83 1.17 -7.58
N ALA A 50 -7.07 2.31 -6.92
CA ALA A 50 -6.03 3.02 -6.18
C ALA A 50 -6.57 3.56 -4.86
N VAL A 51 -5.69 3.68 -3.87
CA VAL A 51 -6.00 4.24 -2.56
C VAL A 51 -4.92 5.26 -2.19
N ILE A 52 -5.36 6.41 -1.68
CA ILE A 52 -4.49 7.41 -1.05
C ILE A 52 -5.03 7.64 0.35
N SER A 53 -4.25 7.26 1.36
CA SER A 53 -4.59 7.44 2.76
C SER A 53 -3.70 8.49 3.40
N VAL A 54 -4.30 9.40 4.16
CA VAL A 54 -3.59 10.24 5.14
C VAL A 54 -3.61 9.46 6.45
N GLY A 55 -2.44 9.02 6.90
CA GLY A 55 -2.30 8.22 8.11
C GLY A 55 -2.07 9.06 9.36
N SER A 56 -1.38 10.20 9.20
CA SER A 56 -1.11 11.13 10.30
C SER A 56 -0.98 12.56 9.84
N ILE A 57 -1.33 13.49 10.74
CA ILE A 57 -1.08 14.93 10.61
C ILE A 57 -0.58 15.41 11.96
N HIS A 58 0.62 16.01 11.98
CA HIS A 58 1.27 16.50 13.19
C HIS A 58 1.65 17.97 13.04
N GLY A 59 1.21 18.80 13.98
CA GLY A 59 1.57 20.24 14.04
C GLY A 59 0.90 20.94 15.19
N GLY A 60 1.57 22.00 15.67
CA GLY A 60 1.10 22.79 16.81
C GLY A 60 1.41 22.13 18.17
N ILE A 61 1.63 22.98 19.17
CA ILE A 61 1.95 22.58 20.57
C ILE A 61 1.05 23.23 21.59
N ARG A 62 0.35 24.31 21.24
CA ARG A 62 -0.53 25.07 22.13
C ARG A 62 -1.73 25.63 21.36
N SER A 63 -2.90 25.67 22.02
CA SER A 63 -4.16 26.12 21.43
C SER A 63 -4.20 27.59 21.01
N ASN A 64 -3.33 28.44 21.58
CA ASN A 64 -3.26 29.87 21.30
C ASN A 64 -2.09 30.28 20.39
N ILE A 65 -1.42 29.31 19.74
CA ILE A 65 -0.30 29.54 18.84
C ILE A 65 -0.57 28.84 17.52
N ILE A 66 -0.57 29.60 16.41
CA ILE A 66 -0.52 29.05 15.06
C ILE A 66 0.92 28.59 14.81
N PRO A 67 1.19 27.32 14.48
CA PRO A 67 2.56 26.83 14.29
C PRO A 67 3.16 27.33 12.98
N ASP A 68 4.45 27.09 12.82
CA ASP A 68 5.18 27.36 11.58
C ASP A 68 5.33 26.12 10.67
N VAL A 69 5.10 24.90 11.19
CA VAL A 69 5.26 23.65 10.45
C VAL A 69 4.13 22.68 10.77
N VAL A 70 3.66 21.96 9.74
CA VAL A 70 2.81 20.76 9.84
C VAL A 70 3.39 19.68 8.97
N GLU A 71 3.44 18.46 9.49
CA GLU A 71 3.83 17.25 8.77
C GLU A 71 2.61 16.37 8.52
N MET A 72 2.47 15.86 7.29
CA MET A 72 1.46 14.90 6.88
C MET A 72 2.16 13.66 6.36
N GLU A 73 1.71 12.49 6.76
CA GLU A 73 2.21 11.20 6.27
C GLU A 73 1.06 10.27 5.90
N GLY A 74 1.35 9.35 4.97
CA GLY A 74 0.36 8.39 4.57
C GLY A 74 0.89 7.34 3.61
N THR A 75 -0.04 6.64 2.95
CA THR A 75 0.31 5.57 2.00
C THR A 75 -0.47 5.70 0.71
N ILE A 76 0.15 5.21 -0.37
CA ILE A 76 -0.47 5.01 -1.67
C ILE A 76 -0.47 3.51 -1.95
N ARG A 77 -1.61 3.00 -2.47
CA ARG A 77 -1.75 1.62 -2.93
C ARG A 77 -2.32 1.63 -4.34
N THR A 78 -1.71 0.89 -5.24
CA THR A 78 -2.20 0.66 -6.60
C THR A 78 -1.59 -0.62 -7.16
N PHE A 79 -2.21 -1.18 -8.19
CA PHE A 79 -1.76 -2.37 -8.90
C PHE A 79 -1.18 -2.05 -10.29
N ASP A 80 -0.93 -0.76 -10.56
CA ASP A 80 -0.44 -0.30 -11.86
C ASP A 80 0.62 0.79 -11.67
N SER A 81 1.76 0.66 -12.37
CA SER A 81 2.87 1.60 -12.28
C SER A 81 2.56 2.96 -12.93
N GLY A 82 1.81 2.96 -14.04
CA GLY A 82 1.41 4.20 -14.72
C GLY A 82 0.45 5.03 -13.88
N ILE A 83 -0.51 4.35 -13.20
CA ILE A 83 -1.41 5.00 -12.24
C ILE A 83 -0.62 5.53 -11.03
N ARG A 84 0.38 4.77 -10.55
CA ARG A 84 1.29 5.22 -9.48
C ARG A 84 1.99 6.54 -9.84
N ASP A 85 2.59 6.59 -11.01
CA ASP A 85 3.31 7.78 -11.48
C ASP A 85 2.37 8.98 -11.64
N LYS A 86 1.17 8.75 -12.15
CA LYS A 86 0.13 9.78 -12.23
C LYS A 86 -0.29 10.27 -10.85
N ILE A 87 -0.44 9.39 -9.86
CA ILE A 87 -0.72 9.78 -8.47
C ILE A 87 0.40 10.66 -7.93
N PHE A 88 1.65 10.29 -8.10
CA PHE A 88 2.80 11.07 -7.64
C PHE A 88 2.83 12.47 -8.26
N PHE A 89 2.59 12.57 -9.56
CA PHE A 89 2.49 13.85 -10.27
C PHE A 89 1.36 14.73 -9.72
N GLU A 90 0.15 14.17 -9.57
CA GLU A 90 -1.00 14.91 -9.09
C GLU A 90 -0.88 15.31 -7.61
N MET A 91 -0.30 14.46 -6.76
CA MET A 91 -0.05 14.80 -5.36
C MET A 91 0.91 15.97 -5.24
N ARG A 92 1.99 16.00 -6.02
CA ARG A 92 2.93 17.09 -6.03
C ARG A 92 2.27 18.39 -6.47
N ASN A 93 1.51 18.36 -7.58
CA ASN A 93 0.77 19.52 -8.09
C ASN A 93 -0.22 20.09 -7.07
N ILE A 94 -0.98 19.21 -6.40
CA ILE A 94 -1.95 19.61 -5.37
C ILE A 94 -1.23 20.23 -4.18
N ALA A 95 -0.15 19.60 -3.70
CA ALA A 95 0.60 20.09 -2.55
C ALA A 95 1.18 21.49 -2.81
N GLU A 96 1.88 21.65 -3.93
CA GLU A 96 2.49 22.92 -4.32
C GLU A 96 1.45 24.02 -4.55
N SER A 97 0.35 23.71 -5.27
CA SER A 97 -0.72 24.67 -5.55
C SER A 97 -1.47 25.10 -4.29
N THR A 98 -1.80 24.15 -3.41
CA THR A 98 -2.51 24.44 -2.15
C THR A 98 -1.66 25.31 -1.23
N ALA A 99 -0.38 24.98 -1.09
CA ALA A 99 0.54 25.80 -0.30
C ALA A 99 0.72 27.20 -0.88
N LYS A 100 0.90 27.32 -2.19
CA LYS A 100 1.06 28.60 -2.88
C LYS A 100 -0.14 29.53 -2.71
N MET A 101 -1.37 29.00 -2.75
CA MET A 101 -2.59 29.76 -2.50
C MET A 101 -2.60 30.45 -1.14
N ALA A 102 -2.03 29.81 -0.11
CA ALA A 102 -1.95 30.34 1.25
C ALA A 102 -0.66 31.13 1.53
N GLY A 103 0.25 31.22 0.57
CA GLY A 103 1.58 31.81 0.79
C GLY A 103 2.55 30.92 1.58
N ALA A 104 2.21 29.63 1.77
CA ALA A 104 3.05 28.61 2.38
C ALA A 104 4.02 27.97 1.36
N THR A 105 4.98 27.19 1.87
CA THR A 105 5.84 26.32 1.06
C THR A 105 5.71 24.88 1.50
N VAL A 106 6.06 23.94 0.61
CA VAL A 106 6.01 22.50 0.91
C VAL A 106 7.28 21.80 0.48
N GLU A 107 7.60 20.74 1.22
CA GLU A 107 8.53 19.69 0.80
C GLU A 107 7.72 18.40 0.60
N VAL A 108 7.89 17.75 -0.55
CA VAL A 108 7.08 16.57 -0.94
C VAL A 108 8.00 15.40 -1.20
N PHE A 109 7.85 14.35 -0.39
CA PHE A 109 8.61 13.10 -0.50
C PHE A 109 7.69 12.00 -1.02
N LEU A 110 7.95 11.56 -2.25
CA LEU A 110 7.19 10.55 -3.00
C LEU A 110 8.16 9.66 -3.78
N PRO A 111 8.44 8.45 -3.32
CA PRO A 111 8.04 7.87 -2.04
C PRO A 111 8.83 8.43 -0.85
N TYR A 112 8.37 8.17 0.37
CA TYR A 112 9.08 8.45 1.62
C TYR A 112 9.49 7.15 2.30
N GLY A 113 10.78 6.80 2.24
CA GLY A 113 11.28 5.52 2.72
C GLY A 113 11.13 4.39 1.71
N GLN A 114 10.90 3.18 2.21
CA GLN A 114 10.86 1.98 1.37
C GLN A 114 9.55 1.86 0.61
N SER A 115 9.67 1.69 -0.69
CA SER A 115 8.58 1.46 -1.64
C SER A 115 8.65 0.03 -2.15
N TYR A 116 7.47 -0.55 -2.43
CA TYR A 116 7.37 -1.90 -2.98
C TYR A 116 6.64 -1.87 -4.32
N PRO A 117 7.21 -2.44 -5.38
CA PRO A 117 6.50 -2.60 -6.65
C PRO A 117 5.29 -3.52 -6.51
N VAL A 118 4.56 -3.71 -7.58
CA VAL A 118 3.43 -4.66 -7.61
C VAL A 118 3.99 -6.07 -7.59
N THR A 119 3.50 -6.90 -6.67
CA THR A 119 3.73 -8.35 -6.71
C THR A 119 2.90 -8.93 -7.83
N TYR A 120 3.58 -9.43 -8.84
CA TYR A 120 2.97 -9.96 -10.05
C TYR A 120 3.30 -11.45 -10.21
N ASN A 121 2.27 -12.24 -10.46
CA ASN A 121 2.44 -13.64 -10.84
C ASN A 121 2.52 -13.76 -12.35
N ASP A 122 3.62 -14.30 -12.86
CA ASP A 122 3.77 -14.59 -14.28
C ASP A 122 2.69 -15.57 -14.74
N GLU A 123 1.98 -15.19 -15.81
CA GLU A 123 0.80 -15.94 -16.26
C GLU A 123 1.15 -17.35 -16.77
N ASP A 124 2.27 -17.49 -17.48
CA ASP A 124 2.65 -18.78 -18.07
C ASP A 124 3.23 -19.71 -17.00
N LEU A 125 4.04 -19.17 -16.09
CA LEU A 125 4.50 -19.92 -14.93
C LEU A 125 3.32 -20.36 -14.05
N THR A 126 2.36 -19.46 -13.80
CA THR A 126 1.16 -19.77 -13.03
C THR A 126 0.38 -20.93 -13.66
N LYS A 127 0.15 -20.90 -14.96
CA LYS A 127 -0.57 -21.99 -15.67
C LYS A 127 0.14 -23.34 -15.54
N ARG A 128 1.48 -23.33 -15.56
CA ARG A 128 2.30 -24.56 -15.42
C ARG A 128 2.32 -25.11 -14.00
N VAL A 129 2.35 -24.22 -12.99
CA VAL A 129 2.45 -24.56 -11.57
C VAL A 129 1.13 -25.06 -10.96
N LEU A 130 -0.01 -24.49 -11.38
CA LEU A 130 -1.31 -24.82 -10.80
C LEU A 130 -1.67 -26.31 -10.80
N PRO A 131 -1.44 -27.10 -11.87
CA PRO A 131 -1.72 -28.55 -11.85
C PRO A 131 -0.95 -29.29 -10.76
N SER A 132 0.30 -28.91 -10.50
CA SER A 132 1.13 -29.52 -9.47
C SER A 132 0.63 -29.21 -8.07
N LEU A 133 0.21 -27.98 -7.80
CA LEU A 133 -0.42 -27.64 -6.52
C LEU A 133 -1.70 -28.44 -6.30
N ARG A 134 -2.54 -28.59 -7.29
CA ARG A 134 -3.78 -29.37 -7.22
C ARG A 134 -3.56 -30.85 -6.92
N LYS A 135 -2.47 -31.43 -7.44
CA LYS A 135 -2.08 -32.81 -7.10
C LYS A 135 -1.71 -32.95 -5.63
N ILE A 136 -1.17 -31.89 -4.99
CA ILE A 136 -0.71 -31.92 -3.61
C ILE A 136 -1.84 -31.78 -2.61
N VAL A 137 -2.80 -30.87 -2.86
CA VAL A 137 -3.82 -30.47 -1.87
C VAL A 137 -5.25 -30.82 -2.30
N GLY A 138 -5.50 -31.20 -3.53
CA GLY A 138 -6.84 -31.38 -4.12
C GLY A 138 -7.29 -30.16 -4.94
N GLU A 139 -8.11 -30.43 -5.92
CA GLU A 139 -8.60 -29.40 -6.88
C GLU A 139 -9.35 -28.26 -6.15
N GLU A 140 -10.21 -28.64 -5.19
CA GLU A 140 -11.05 -27.73 -4.43
C GLU A 140 -10.30 -26.87 -3.42
N MET A 141 -9.06 -27.21 -3.09
CA MET A 141 -8.23 -26.50 -2.13
C MET A 141 -7.34 -25.44 -2.78
N VAL A 142 -7.34 -25.36 -4.12
CA VAL A 142 -6.60 -24.36 -4.89
C VAL A 142 -7.57 -23.38 -5.53
N TYR A 143 -7.64 -22.19 -5.01
CA TYR A 143 -8.53 -21.15 -5.50
C TYR A 143 -7.81 -19.82 -5.74
N ARG A 144 -8.39 -18.99 -6.58
CA ARG A 144 -7.89 -17.65 -6.83
C ARG A 144 -8.33 -16.74 -5.70
N SER A 145 -7.37 -16.14 -4.99
CA SER A 145 -7.67 -15.11 -4.00
C SER A 145 -8.06 -13.78 -4.65
N GLU A 146 -8.79 -12.97 -3.94
CA GLU A 146 -8.98 -11.57 -4.28
C GLU A 146 -7.63 -10.82 -4.28
N ARG A 147 -7.58 -9.70 -5.01
CA ARG A 147 -6.40 -8.84 -5.00
C ARG A 147 -6.20 -8.25 -3.61
N THR A 148 -4.98 -8.33 -3.09
CA THR A 148 -4.62 -7.73 -1.81
C THR A 148 -3.85 -6.43 -2.03
N THR A 149 -4.08 -5.44 -1.18
CA THR A 149 -3.35 -4.16 -1.20
C THR A 149 -2.13 -4.16 -0.28
N GLY A 150 -1.72 -5.34 0.21
CA GLY A 150 -0.50 -5.54 0.98
C GLY A 150 0.76 -5.19 0.19
N ALA A 151 1.90 -5.23 0.86
CA ALA A 151 3.21 -5.03 0.27
C ALA A 151 4.05 -6.28 0.56
N GLU A 152 4.74 -6.77 -0.45
CA GLU A 152 5.57 -7.98 -0.38
C GLU A 152 6.94 -7.70 -0.99
N ASP A 153 8.00 -8.09 -0.32
CA ASP A 153 9.38 -7.97 -0.84
C ASP A 153 9.63 -8.92 -2.02
N PHE A 154 8.88 -10.00 -2.13
CA PHE A 154 8.87 -10.87 -3.32
C PHE A 154 8.57 -10.08 -4.61
N SER A 155 7.93 -8.92 -4.51
CA SER A 155 7.70 -8.04 -5.65
C SER A 155 8.97 -7.64 -6.38
N PHE A 156 10.10 -7.49 -5.69
CA PHE A 156 11.39 -7.19 -6.34
C PHE A 156 11.90 -8.36 -7.18
N PHE A 157 11.72 -9.59 -6.72
CA PHE A 157 12.09 -10.78 -7.49
C PHE A 157 11.21 -10.93 -8.74
N SER A 158 9.89 -10.69 -8.61
CA SER A 158 8.97 -10.81 -9.75
C SER A 158 9.10 -9.72 -10.81
N GLN A 159 9.87 -8.64 -10.54
CA GLN A 159 10.25 -7.66 -11.57
C GLN A 159 11.44 -8.14 -12.42
N GLU A 160 12.27 -9.03 -11.89
CA GLU A 160 13.52 -9.47 -12.54
C GLU A 160 13.36 -10.82 -13.27
N VAL A 161 12.54 -11.72 -12.73
CA VAL A 161 12.33 -13.06 -13.27
C VAL A 161 10.85 -13.46 -13.16
N PRO A 162 10.37 -14.39 -14.01
CA PRO A 162 9.04 -14.97 -13.86
C PRO A 162 8.84 -15.52 -12.46
N GLY A 163 7.91 -14.97 -11.71
CA GLY A 163 7.65 -15.30 -10.32
C GLY A 163 6.25 -15.86 -10.11
N PHE A 164 6.11 -16.71 -9.11
CA PHE A 164 4.82 -17.22 -8.66
C PHE A 164 4.72 -17.13 -7.13
N TYR A 165 3.82 -16.30 -6.64
CA TYR A 165 3.53 -16.08 -5.22
C TYR A 165 2.15 -16.60 -4.87
N PHE A 166 2.02 -17.36 -3.81
CA PHE A 166 0.75 -17.89 -3.34
C PHE A 166 0.64 -17.82 -1.83
N PHE A 167 -0.58 -17.77 -1.34
CA PHE A 167 -0.88 -17.82 0.09
C PHE A 167 -1.17 -19.26 0.52
N LEU A 168 -0.63 -19.65 1.66
CA LEU A 168 -0.99 -20.88 2.35
C LEU A 168 -2.08 -20.57 3.38
N GLY A 169 -3.24 -21.22 3.28
CA GLY A 169 -4.27 -21.19 4.33
C GLY A 169 -3.76 -21.87 5.59
N VAL A 170 -3.80 -21.18 6.73
CA VAL A 170 -3.24 -21.67 7.99
C VAL A 170 -4.27 -21.71 9.13
N ASN A 171 -5.54 -21.44 8.84
CA ASN A 171 -6.61 -21.56 9.82
C ASN A 171 -6.94 -23.04 10.07
N LYS A 172 -7.50 -23.33 11.24
CA LYS A 172 -8.09 -24.66 11.49
C LYS A 172 -9.23 -24.93 10.50
N PRO A 173 -9.45 -26.20 10.10
CA PRO A 173 -10.47 -26.53 9.10
C PRO A 173 -11.90 -26.12 9.46
N ASP A 174 -12.21 -26.00 10.75
CA ASP A 174 -13.52 -25.61 11.29
C ASP A 174 -13.62 -24.12 11.65
N ALA A 175 -12.55 -23.35 11.43
CA ALA A 175 -12.51 -21.92 11.74
C ALA A 175 -13.28 -21.10 10.68
N ASP A 176 -14.12 -20.18 11.15
CA ASP A 176 -14.76 -19.20 10.26
C ASP A 176 -13.75 -18.14 9.78
N PRO A 177 -13.47 -18.08 8.48
CA PRO A 177 -12.48 -17.13 7.94
C PRO A 177 -12.85 -15.66 8.18
N LEU A 178 -14.14 -15.34 8.39
CA LEU A 178 -14.60 -13.97 8.61
C LEU A 178 -14.32 -13.46 10.03
N THR A 179 -14.21 -14.37 10.99
CA THR A 179 -13.99 -14.02 12.41
C THR A 179 -12.61 -14.41 12.93
N THR A 180 -11.87 -15.22 12.17
CA THR A 180 -10.51 -15.64 12.55
C THR A 180 -9.53 -14.47 12.43
N PRO A 181 -8.75 -14.19 13.48
CA PRO A 181 -7.74 -13.13 13.43
C PRO A 181 -6.69 -13.38 12.36
N GLY A 182 -6.48 -12.40 11.46
CA GLY A 182 -5.44 -12.46 10.43
C GLY A 182 -4.04 -12.19 10.97
N ASN A 183 -3.03 -12.33 10.09
CA ASN A 183 -1.65 -11.91 10.38
C ASN A 183 -1.61 -10.44 10.85
N HIS A 184 -0.61 -10.09 11.67
CA HIS A 184 -0.49 -8.82 12.44
C HIS A 184 -1.46 -8.69 13.62
N SER A 185 -2.36 -9.64 13.86
CA SER A 185 -3.12 -9.69 15.09
C SER A 185 -2.31 -10.38 16.20
N PRO A 186 -2.36 -9.91 17.47
CA PRO A 186 -1.76 -10.64 18.59
C PRO A 186 -2.45 -11.99 18.87
N PHE A 187 -3.61 -12.25 18.28
CA PHE A 187 -4.37 -13.50 18.37
C PHE A 187 -4.24 -14.35 17.10
N PHE A 188 -3.35 -13.99 16.18
CA PHE A 188 -3.07 -14.80 15.01
C PHE A 188 -2.56 -16.19 15.41
N TYR A 189 -3.13 -17.23 14.81
CA TYR A 189 -2.77 -18.61 15.08
C TYR A 189 -2.55 -19.37 13.77
N VAL A 190 -1.50 -20.16 13.73
CA VAL A 190 -1.19 -21.07 12.61
C VAL A 190 -1.51 -22.49 13.06
N ASP A 191 -2.34 -23.20 12.29
CA ASP A 191 -2.54 -24.63 12.49
C ASP A 191 -1.30 -25.40 12.03
N ASP A 192 -0.69 -26.15 12.93
CA ASP A 192 0.52 -26.96 12.65
C ASP A 192 0.30 -27.94 11.49
N GLY A 193 -0.93 -28.39 11.26
CA GLY A 193 -1.29 -29.23 10.12
C GLY A 193 -1.09 -28.59 8.75
N ALA A 194 -1.07 -27.25 8.67
CA ALA A 194 -0.80 -26.52 7.43
C ALA A 194 0.69 -26.50 7.05
N LEU A 195 1.60 -26.56 8.03
CA LEU A 195 3.04 -26.43 7.79
C LEU A 195 3.61 -27.52 6.85
N PRO A 196 3.30 -28.83 7.05
CA PRO A 196 3.73 -29.86 6.11
C PRO A 196 3.22 -29.66 4.68
N VAL A 197 2.02 -29.07 4.52
CA VAL A 197 1.44 -28.75 3.19
C VAL A 197 2.28 -27.69 2.49
N GLY A 198 2.65 -26.62 3.20
CA GLY A 198 3.52 -25.57 2.67
C GLY A 198 4.89 -26.10 2.27
N VAL A 199 5.53 -26.89 3.12
CA VAL A 199 6.83 -27.53 2.82
C VAL A 199 6.73 -28.42 1.59
N LYS A 200 5.71 -29.29 1.53
CA LYS A 200 5.48 -30.20 0.41
C LYS A 200 5.24 -29.41 -0.89
N ALA A 201 4.43 -28.35 -0.85
CA ALA A 201 4.14 -27.51 -2.01
C ALA A 201 5.42 -26.88 -2.57
N LEU A 202 6.17 -26.13 -1.76
CA LEU A 202 7.39 -25.47 -2.21
C LEU A 202 8.44 -26.43 -2.71
N SER A 203 8.69 -27.54 -1.99
CA SER A 203 9.68 -28.54 -2.37
C SER A 203 9.32 -29.23 -3.69
N HIS A 204 8.05 -29.60 -3.86
CA HIS A 204 7.57 -30.28 -5.05
C HIS A 204 7.66 -29.39 -6.28
N LEU A 205 7.17 -28.17 -6.18
CA LEU A 205 7.26 -27.18 -7.28
C LEU A 205 8.71 -26.91 -7.68
N THR A 206 9.61 -26.78 -6.70
CA THR A 206 11.04 -26.57 -6.96
C THR A 206 11.64 -27.74 -7.73
N ILE A 207 11.35 -28.97 -7.31
CA ILE A 207 11.88 -30.16 -7.97
C ILE A 207 11.31 -30.32 -9.39
N GLU A 208 10.01 -30.16 -9.59
CA GLU A 208 9.38 -30.24 -10.92
C GLU A 208 9.93 -29.15 -11.86
N TYR A 209 10.13 -27.92 -11.35
CA TYR A 209 10.71 -26.83 -12.14
C TYR A 209 12.16 -27.15 -12.57
N LEU A 210 13.00 -27.60 -11.64
CA LEU A 210 14.39 -27.95 -11.95
C LEU A 210 14.53 -29.16 -12.89
N ASN A 211 13.54 -30.07 -12.88
CA ASN A 211 13.47 -31.21 -13.81
C ASN A 211 12.91 -30.82 -15.19
N GLY A 212 12.40 -29.61 -15.37
CA GLY A 212 11.75 -29.16 -16.60
C GLY A 212 10.37 -29.77 -16.82
N GLU A 213 9.69 -30.18 -15.74
CA GLU A 213 8.34 -30.76 -15.77
C GLU A 213 7.26 -29.65 -15.73
N ILE A 214 7.63 -28.48 -15.21
CA ILE A 214 6.83 -27.23 -15.19
C ILE A 214 7.64 -26.03 -15.65
#